data_4d7308f83f588afbb71595266fa8923f
#
_entry.id   4d7308f83f588afbb71595266fa8923f
#
_cell.length_a   1.000
_cell.length_b   1.000
_cell.length_c   1.000
_cell.angle_alpha   90.00
_cell.angle_beta   90.00
_cell.angle_gamma   90.00
#
_symmetry.space_group_name_H-M   'P 1'
#
loop_
_entity.id
_entity.type
_entity.pdbx_description
1 polymer ?
#
loop_
_entity_poly.entity_id
_entity_poly.type
_entity_poly.pdbx_seq_one_letter_code
_entity_poly.pdbx_strand_id
1 'polypeptide(L)'
;MMELIKEASDLQVQQVNLIGGEIFLHKDWKIILKELVKRGIAPEFISTKMPVTQKLLQDVQETGYQGIVQISLDAIHSEILTASLGVNGNYAKEMLHGLQLLDDSGLNYQISSVLTNYNCQLNVLAELLHELSHLKHIRDWRIIPASNSIYKEYNVFSHLKPTKAQITKVFNQIRPLLTQVSFPVILGKEVTDKNYQDTWGGSRCFKGSECSALTTHMFILPDGKVTVCEELYWHPQFIIGNVTTQSLKEVWHSPQALHLCSLSRQDI
;
A
#
# COMPACT_ATOMS: atom_id res chain seq x y z
N MET A 1 -3.19 -21.66 3.68
CA MET A 1 -2.70 -20.80 2.57
C MET A 1 -2.73 -21.51 1.20
N MET A 2 -2.12 -22.69 1.03
CA MET A 2 -2.12 -23.39 -0.28
C MET A 2 -3.53 -23.74 -0.76
N GLU A 3 -4.41 -24.17 0.13
CA GLU A 3 -5.82 -24.45 -0.20
C GLU A 3 -6.55 -23.16 -0.62
N LEU A 4 -6.31 -22.05 0.08
CA LEU A 4 -6.87 -20.75 -0.27
C LEU A 4 -6.45 -20.29 -1.67
N ILE A 5 -5.19 -20.49 -2.06
CA ILE A 5 -4.70 -20.17 -3.40
C ILE A 5 -5.36 -21.08 -4.45
N LYS A 6 -5.60 -22.35 -4.11
CA LYS A 6 -6.31 -23.28 -4.97
C LYS A 6 -7.76 -22.83 -5.18
N GLU A 7 -8.49 -22.50 -4.11
CA GLU A 7 -9.84 -21.97 -4.20
C GLU A 7 -9.92 -20.70 -5.03
N ALA A 8 -8.94 -19.78 -4.84
CA ALA A 8 -8.84 -18.57 -5.65
C ALA A 8 -8.67 -18.89 -7.15
N SER A 9 -7.84 -19.88 -7.47
CA SER A 9 -7.67 -20.35 -8.85
C SER A 9 -8.96 -20.98 -9.42
N ASP A 10 -9.64 -21.80 -8.63
CA ASP A 10 -10.91 -22.44 -9.02
C ASP A 10 -12.02 -21.40 -9.24
N LEU A 11 -11.97 -20.28 -8.54
CA LEU A 11 -12.86 -19.12 -8.70
C LEU A 11 -12.41 -18.14 -9.80
N GLN A 12 -11.34 -18.47 -10.52
CA GLN A 12 -10.78 -17.64 -11.59
C GLN A 12 -10.34 -16.24 -11.11
N VAL A 13 -9.85 -16.14 -9.87
CA VAL A 13 -9.22 -14.92 -9.38
C VAL A 13 -8.02 -14.60 -10.26
N GLN A 14 -7.97 -13.40 -10.81
CA GLN A 14 -6.96 -13.02 -11.80
C GLN A 14 -5.71 -12.45 -11.15
N GLN A 15 -5.87 -11.73 -10.05
CA GLN A 15 -4.75 -11.06 -9.39
C GLN A 15 -4.89 -11.05 -7.87
N VAL A 16 -3.74 -10.98 -7.20
CA VAL A 16 -3.63 -10.86 -5.75
C VAL A 16 -2.61 -9.78 -5.41
N ASN A 17 -2.97 -8.86 -4.54
CA ASN A 17 -2.07 -7.87 -3.97
C ASN A 17 -1.63 -8.32 -2.58
N LEU A 18 -0.33 -8.40 -2.36
CA LEU A 18 0.26 -8.77 -1.09
C LEU A 18 0.70 -7.52 -0.34
N ILE A 19 -0.15 -7.05 0.56
CA ILE A 19 -0.01 -5.79 1.28
C ILE A 19 -0.15 -5.99 2.79
N GLY A 20 0.11 -4.91 3.53
CA GLY A 20 0.04 -4.92 4.99
C GLY A 20 1.26 -5.61 5.61
N GLY A 21 1.57 -5.32 6.87
CA GLY A 21 2.73 -5.90 7.54
C GLY A 21 4.02 -5.88 6.69
N GLU A 22 4.73 -7.00 6.68
CA GLU A 22 5.91 -7.21 5.84
C GLU A 22 5.90 -8.64 5.28
N ILE A 23 5.60 -8.78 4.01
CA ILE A 23 5.46 -10.10 3.36
C ILE A 23 6.75 -10.92 3.41
N PHE A 24 7.90 -10.27 3.27
CA PHE A 24 9.19 -10.95 3.21
C PHE A 24 9.65 -11.50 4.57
N LEU A 25 8.98 -11.15 5.67
CA LEU A 25 9.16 -11.79 6.97
C LEU A 25 8.36 -13.09 7.12
N HIS A 26 7.39 -13.35 6.24
CA HIS A 26 6.62 -14.59 6.30
C HIS A 26 7.48 -15.75 5.79
N LYS A 27 7.68 -16.78 6.60
CA LYS A 27 8.57 -17.92 6.29
C LYS A 27 8.29 -18.60 4.94
N ASP A 28 7.03 -18.62 4.51
CA ASP A 28 6.58 -19.33 3.30
C ASP A 28 6.33 -18.37 2.11
N TRP A 29 6.76 -17.12 2.16
CA TRP A 29 6.46 -16.13 1.13
C TRP A 29 6.87 -16.57 -0.28
N LYS A 30 8.03 -17.22 -0.44
CA LYS A 30 8.47 -17.75 -1.74
C LYS A 30 7.55 -18.82 -2.27
N ILE A 31 7.07 -19.71 -1.39
CA ILE A 31 6.15 -20.80 -1.76
C ILE A 31 4.81 -20.20 -2.20
N ILE A 32 4.34 -19.18 -1.48
CA ILE A 32 3.10 -18.46 -1.81
C ILE A 32 3.22 -17.82 -3.20
N LEU A 33 4.29 -17.07 -3.49
CA LEU A 33 4.48 -16.44 -4.80
C LEU A 33 4.60 -17.46 -5.93
N LYS A 34 5.41 -18.52 -5.74
CA LYS A 34 5.54 -19.58 -6.73
C LYS A 34 4.21 -20.27 -7.05
N GLU A 35 3.39 -20.53 -6.04
CA GLU A 35 2.10 -21.17 -6.24
C GLU A 35 1.09 -20.24 -6.95
N LEU A 36 1.06 -18.95 -6.62
CA LEU A 36 0.25 -17.96 -7.33
C LEU A 36 0.63 -17.90 -8.81
N VAL A 37 1.91 -17.72 -9.12
CA VAL A 37 2.42 -17.67 -10.50
C VAL A 37 2.12 -18.98 -11.24
N LYS A 38 2.36 -20.13 -10.64
CA LYS A 38 2.09 -21.45 -11.22
C LYS A 38 0.61 -21.64 -11.59
N ARG A 39 -0.30 -21.04 -10.82
CA ARG A 39 -1.75 -21.14 -11.07
C ARG A 39 -2.29 -20.05 -12.01
N GLY A 40 -1.41 -19.21 -12.54
CA GLY A 40 -1.82 -18.10 -13.41
C GLY A 40 -2.54 -16.96 -12.67
N ILE A 41 -2.45 -16.92 -11.34
CA ILE A 41 -2.93 -15.79 -10.55
C ILE A 41 -1.78 -14.78 -10.48
N ALA A 42 -1.95 -13.58 -11.03
CA ALA A 42 -0.92 -12.56 -11.02
C ALA A 42 -0.73 -11.99 -9.59
N PRO A 43 0.42 -12.23 -8.93
CA PRO A 43 0.80 -11.43 -7.78
C PRO A 43 1.25 -10.06 -8.30
N GLU A 44 0.30 -9.14 -8.48
CA GLU A 44 0.55 -7.91 -9.21
C GLU A 44 1.35 -6.91 -8.38
N PHE A 45 1.17 -6.94 -7.07
CA PHE A 45 1.69 -5.91 -6.19
C PHE A 45 2.20 -6.49 -4.86
N ILE A 46 3.42 -6.13 -4.49
CA ILE A 46 4.02 -6.41 -3.18
C ILE A 46 4.49 -5.11 -2.57
N SER A 47 4.07 -4.82 -1.34
CA SER A 47 4.55 -3.66 -0.58
C SER A 47 5.57 -4.09 0.47
N THR A 48 6.71 -3.41 0.53
CA THR A 48 7.74 -3.62 1.55
C THR A 48 8.30 -2.34 2.12
N LYS A 49 8.68 -2.39 3.39
CA LYS A 49 9.45 -1.37 4.11
C LYS A 49 10.85 -1.87 4.45
N MET A 50 11.19 -3.10 4.03
CA MET A 50 12.52 -3.65 4.24
C MET A 50 13.46 -3.21 3.10
N PRO A 51 14.73 -2.94 3.42
CA PRO A 51 15.76 -2.77 2.40
C PRO A 51 15.85 -4.02 1.52
N VAL A 52 15.82 -3.82 0.21
CA VAL A 52 16.00 -4.92 -0.74
C VAL A 52 17.47 -5.29 -0.79
N THR A 53 17.77 -6.54 -0.50
CA THR A 53 19.13 -7.11 -0.60
C THR A 53 19.26 -7.91 -1.89
N GLN A 54 20.51 -8.13 -2.33
CA GLN A 54 20.79 -8.98 -3.50
C GLN A 54 20.15 -10.38 -3.35
N LYS A 55 20.21 -10.94 -2.14
CA LYS A 55 19.59 -12.23 -1.83
C LYS A 55 18.07 -12.19 -1.98
N LEU A 56 17.43 -11.16 -1.42
CA LEU A 56 15.97 -11.01 -1.53
C LEU A 56 15.55 -10.85 -3.00
N LEU A 57 16.29 -10.06 -3.76
CA LEU A 57 16.05 -9.84 -5.18
C LEU A 57 16.11 -11.13 -5.98
N GLN A 58 17.18 -11.93 -5.80
CA GLN A 58 17.31 -13.24 -6.42
C GLN A 58 16.17 -14.18 -6.03
N ASP A 59 15.82 -14.20 -4.75
CA ASP A 59 14.72 -15.01 -4.23
C ASP A 59 13.37 -14.63 -4.85
N VAL A 60 13.11 -13.33 -5.06
CA VAL A 60 11.91 -12.84 -5.75
C VAL A 60 11.91 -13.28 -7.22
N GLN A 61 13.02 -13.07 -7.93
CA GLN A 61 13.15 -13.50 -9.34
C GLN A 61 12.96 -15.01 -9.53
N GLU A 62 13.48 -15.83 -8.61
CA GLU A 62 13.29 -17.29 -8.61
C GLU A 62 11.83 -17.73 -8.46
N THR A 63 10.95 -16.87 -7.96
CA THR A 63 9.52 -17.18 -7.88
C THR A 63 8.78 -17.01 -9.20
N GLY A 64 9.41 -16.37 -10.20
CA GLY A 64 8.77 -15.98 -11.44
C GLY A 64 7.90 -14.72 -11.30
N TYR A 65 8.04 -13.97 -10.21
CA TYR A 65 7.31 -12.72 -9.97
C TYR A 65 7.61 -11.67 -11.04
N GLN A 66 6.57 -11.10 -11.62
CA GLN A 66 6.62 -10.06 -12.67
C GLN A 66 5.84 -8.79 -12.28
N GLY A 67 5.34 -8.74 -11.05
CA GLY A 67 4.54 -7.62 -10.57
C GLY A 67 5.39 -6.42 -10.12
N ILE A 68 4.74 -5.52 -9.41
CA ILE A 68 5.33 -4.27 -8.94
C ILE A 68 5.79 -4.43 -7.49
N VAL A 69 7.04 -4.09 -7.22
CA VAL A 69 7.52 -3.95 -5.84
C VAL A 69 7.35 -2.51 -5.41
N GLN A 70 6.49 -2.26 -4.43
CA GLN A 70 6.39 -0.94 -3.80
C GLN A 70 7.35 -0.84 -2.63
N ILE A 71 8.21 0.15 -2.71
CA ILE A 71 9.16 0.50 -1.64
C ILE A 71 8.61 1.70 -0.88
N SER A 72 8.47 1.55 0.43
CA SER A 72 8.10 2.68 1.29
C SER A 72 9.36 3.41 1.76
N LEU A 73 9.53 4.67 1.35
CA LEU A 73 10.64 5.52 1.74
C LEU A 73 10.16 6.96 1.94
N ASP A 74 10.13 7.42 3.17
CA ASP A 74 9.51 8.68 3.56
C ASP A 74 10.48 9.86 3.62
N ALA A 75 11.78 9.59 3.75
CA ALA A 75 12.88 10.56 3.77
C ALA A 75 14.23 9.82 3.61
N ILE A 76 15.31 10.59 3.44
CA ILE A 76 16.69 10.08 3.48
C ILE A 76 17.43 10.47 4.78
N HIS A 77 16.81 11.29 5.61
CA HIS A 77 17.37 11.76 6.87
C HIS A 77 17.13 10.75 8.00
N SER A 78 18.20 10.23 8.57
CA SER A 78 18.12 9.20 9.62
C SER A 78 17.34 9.65 10.84
N GLU A 79 17.47 10.91 11.25
CA GLU A 79 16.74 11.49 12.38
C GLU A 79 15.23 11.55 12.14
N ILE A 80 14.81 11.89 10.90
CA ILE A 80 13.39 11.91 10.51
C ILE A 80 12.82 10.49 10.53
N LEU A 81 13.53 9.54 9.95
CA LEU A 81 13.10 8.14 9.87
C LEU A 81 13.07 7.48 11.24
N THR A 82 14.06 7.78 12.10
CA THR A 82 14.05 7.31 13.49
C THR A 82 12.86 7.89 14.27
N ALA A 83 12.59 9.18 14.11
CA ALA A 83 11.48 9.84 14.82
C ALA A 83 10.10 9.37 14.33
N SER A 84 9.94 9.10 13.03
CA SER A 84 8.65 8.72 12.44
C SER A 84 8.39 7.21 12.41
N LEU A 85 9.43 6.39 12.24
CA LEU A 85 9.32 4.94 12.03
C LEU A 85 10.01 4.11 13.11
N GLY A 86 10.86 4.71 13.95
CA GLY A 86 11.64 3.99 14.98
C GLY A 86 12.77 3.12 14.39
N VAL A 87 13.22 3.38 13.17
CA VAL A 87 14.26 2.62 12.50
C VAL A 87 15.67 3.10 12.91
N ASN A 88 16.69 2.27 12.64
CA ASN A 88 18.08 2.61 12.93
C ASN A 88 18.67 3.63 11.92
N GLY A 89 19.81 4.23 12.27
CA GLY A 89 20.46 5.28 11.49
C GLY A 89 20.97 4.85 10.08
N ASN A 90 21.10 3.56 9.81
CA ASN A 90 21.55 3.06 8.50
C ASN A 90 20.39 2.80 7.53
N TYR A 91 19.17 2.81 8.01
CA TYR A 91 17.99 2.41 7.24
C TYR A 91 17.88 3.15 5.91
N ALA A 92 18.03 4.47 5.89
CA ALA A 92 17.96 5.26 4.64
C ALA A 92 18.99 4.80 3.61
N LYS A 93 20.23 4.60 4.04
CA LYS A 93 21.33 4.13 3.18
C LYS A 93 21.05 2.74 2.61
N GLU A 94 20.55 1.84 3.45
CA GLU A 94 20.18 0.49 3.04
C GLU A 94 19.01 0.49 2.06
N MET A 95 18.02 1.36 2.26
CA MET A 95 16.89 1.53 1.34
C MET A 95 17.34 2.07 -0.02
N LEU A 96 18.18 3.12 -0.07
CA LEU A 96 18.73 3.65 -1.32
C LEU A 96 19.58 2.61 -2.05
N HIS A 97 20.38 1.85 -1.35
CA HIS A 97 21.12 0.74 -1.95
C HIS A 97 20.18 -0.33 -2.53
N GLY A 98 19.12 -0.68 -1.80
CA GLY A 98 18.09 -1.61 -2.28
C GLY A 98 17.34 -1.10 -3.51
N LEU A 99 17.08 0.19 -3.60
CA LEU A 99 16.50 0.81 -4.79
C LEU A 99 17.42 0.71 -5.99
N GLN A 100 18.73 0.93 -5.82
CA GLN A 100 19.72 0.73 -6.89
C GLN A 100 19.73 -0.71 -7.39
N LEU A 101 19.68 -1.70 -6.49
CA LEU A 101 19.61 -3.11 -6.87
C LEU A 101 18.33 -3.43 -7.68
N LEU A 102 17.20 -2.86 -7.30
CA LEU A 102 15.96 -3.00 -8.06
C LEU A 102 16.06 -2.37 -9.45
N ASP A 103 16.61 -1.16 -9.53
CA ASP A 103 16.80 -0.45 -10.78
C ASP A 103 17.70 -1.22 -11.75
N ASP A 104 18.81 -1.75 -11.25
CA ASP A 104 19.77 -2.55 -12.03
C ASP A 104 19.18 -3.91 -12.47
N SER A 105 18.19 -4.42 -11.77
CA SER A 105 17.57 -5.71 -12.06
C SER A 105 16.55 -5.70 -13.18
N GLY A 106 16.04 -4.51 -13.53
CA GLY A 106 14.94 -4.33 -14.48
C GLY A 106 13.56 -4.74 -13.97
N LEU A 107 13.42 -5.04 -12.66
CA LEU A 107 12.09 -5.25 -12.06
C LEU A 107 11.33 -3.92 -11.97
N ASN A 108 10.03 -3.98 -12.25
CA ASN A 108 9.17 -2.82 -12.05
C ASN A 108 9.02 -2.52 -10.57
N TYR A 109 9.24 -1.28 -10.18
CA TYR A 109 9.02 -0.84 -8.81
C TYR A 109 8.43 0.57 -8.76
N GLN A 110 7.77 0.85 -7.67
CA GLN A 110 7.26 2.18 -7.35
C GLN A 110 7.69 2.58 -5.96
N ILE A 111 7.71 3.88 -5.71
CA ILE A 111 8.04 4.43 -4.40
C ILE A 111 6.80 5.05 -3.80
N SER A 112 6.60 4.81 -2.51
CA SER A 112 5.53 5.44 -1.74
C SER A 112 6.13 6.16 -0.55
N SER A 113 5.83 7.44 -0.42
CA SER A 113 6.23 8.26 0.73
C SER A 113 4.99 8.78 1.44
N VAL A 114 4.91 8.52 2.73
CA VAL A 114 3.86 9.07 3.59
C VAL A 114 4.34 10.38 4.19
N LEU A 115 3.62 11.46 3.92
CA LEU A 115 3.90 12.75 4.55
C LEU A 115 3.39 12.78 5.98
N THR A 116 4.30 13.03 6.88
CA THR A 116 4.05 13.26 8.30
C THR A 116 4.50 14.66 8.70
N ASN A 117 4.25 15.07 9.94
CA ASN A 117 4.82 16.31 10.48
C ASN A 117 6.35 16.37 10.46
N TYR A 118 7.02 15.21 10.37
CA TYR A 118 8.49 15.14 10.38
C TYR A 118 9.10 15.41 9.01
N ASN A 119 8.44 15.00 7.92
CA ASN A 119 8.98 15.07 6.56
C ASN A 119 8.19 15.98 5.60
N CYS A 120 7.12 16.63 6.06
CA CYS A 120 6.30 17.55 5.24
C CYS A 120 7.00 18.91 5.05
N GLN A 121 8.21 18.89 4.49
CA GLN A 121 9.08 20.05 4.23
C GLN A 121 9.70 19.94 2.84
N LEU A 122 9.85 21.07 2.16
CA LEU A 122 10.38 21.11 0.78
C LEU A 122 11.78 20.52 0.66
N ASN A 123 12.69 20.90 1.56
CA ASN A 123 14.06 20.40 1.54
C ASN A 123 14.13 18.88 1.66
N VAL A 124 13.34 18.28 2.56
CA VAL A 124 13.31 16.82 2.76
C VAL A 124 12.85 16.10 1.51
N LEU A 125 11.77 16.58 0.87
CA LEU A 125 11.26 15.98 -0.36
C LEU A 125 12.16 16.28 -1.58
N ALA A 126 12.79 17.46 -1.64
CA ALA A 126 13.70 17.80 -2.73
C ALA A 126 14.98 16.96 -2.70
N GLU A 127 15.51 16.70 -1.52
CA GLU A 127 16.68 15.81 -1.36
C GLU A 127 16.33 14.36 -1.72
N LEU A 128 15.16 13.87 -1.28
CA LEU A 128 14.67 12.56 -1.72
C LEU A 128 14.46 12.53 -3.24
N LEU A 129 13.86 13.56 -3.84
CA LEU A 129 13.69 13.67 -5.29
C LEU A 129 15.05 13.61 -6.01
N HIS A 130 16.07 14.29 -5.48
CA HIS A 130 17.42 14.27 -6.02
C HIS A 130 17.99 12.84 -6.05
N GLU A 131 17.92 12.11 -4.95
CA GLU A 131 18.38 10.72 -4.91
C GLU A 131 17.61 9.83 -5.90
N LEU A 132 16.29 9.99 -5.98
CA LEU A 132 15.46 9.21 -6.89
C LEU A 132 15.68 9.56 -8.36
N SER A 133 16.12 10.79 -8.68
CA SER A 133 16.35 11.26 -10.06
C SER A 133 17.43 10.48 -10.82
N HIS A 134 18.29 9.78 -10.12
CA HIS A 134 19.36 8.95 -10.70
C HIS A 134 18.88 7.57 -11.14
N LEU A 135 17.67 7.15 -10.70
CA LEU A 135 17.07 5.85 -11.01
C LEU A 135 16.28 5.92 -12.32
N LYS A 136 16.31 4.86 -13.12
CA LYS A 136 15.79 4.84 -14.50
C LYS A 136 14.50 4.06 -14.65
N HIS A 137 14.24 3.10 -13.75
CA HIS A 137 13.16 2.13 -13.90
C HIS A 137 12.05 2.31 -12.85
N ILE A 138 12.01 3.50 -12.19
CA ILE A 138 10.90 3.86 -11.32
C ILE A 138 9.63 3.96 -12.18
N ARG A 139 8.60 3.19 -11.83
CA ARG A 139 7.29 3.30 -12.45
C ARG A 139 6.58 4.61 -12.08
N ASP A 140 6.51 4.91 -10.79
CA ASP A 140 5.97 6.14 -10.24
C ASP A 140 6.47 6.38 -8.80
N TRP A 141 6.43 7.62 -8.35
CA TRP A 141 6.61 8.01 -6.97
C TRP A 141 5.32 8.62 -6.43
N ARG A 142 4.76 8.03 -5.37
CA ARG A 142 3.53 8.47 -4.72
C ARG A 142 3.86 9.17 -3.41
N ILE A 143 3.40 10.40 -3.26
CA ILE A 143 3.54 11.20 -2.04
C ILE A 143 2.16 11.37 -1.44
N ILE A 144 1.88 10.68 -0.35
CA ILE A 144 0.54 10.57 0.24
C ILE A 144 0.56 11.18 1.64
N PRO A 145 -0.27 12.19 1.95
CA PRO A 145 -0.36 12.70 3.31
C PRO A 145 -0.85 11.65 4.29
N ALA A 146 -0.24 11.59 5.48
CA ALA A 146 -0.74 10.78 6.58
C ALA A 146 -2.17 11.20 6.92
N SER A 147 -3.06 10.25 6.95
CA SER A 147 -4.47 10.43 7.31
C SER A 147 -4.75 9.90 8.71
N ASN A 148 -5.89 10.27 9.27
CA ASN A 148 -6.42 9.55 10.41
C ASN A 148 -6.82 8.15 9.93
N SER A 149 -6.25 7.13 10.55
CA SER A 149 -6.83 5.81 10.40
C SER A 149 -8.23 5.85 11.01
N ILE A 150 -9.23 5.43 10.26
CA ILE A 150 -10.59 5.24 10.81
C ILE A 150 -10.62 4.21 11.94
N TYR A 151 -9.51 3.70 12.33
CA TYR A 151 -9.36 2.48 13.09
C TYR A 151 -8.97 2.61 14.52
N LYS A 152 -8.29 3.65 14.88
CA LYS A 152 -7.74 3.73 16.21
C LYS A 152 -8.23 5.00 16.86
N GLU A 153 -8.35 4.91 18.16
CA GLU A 153 -8.55 6.07 18.99
C GLU A 153 -7.78 7.23 18.41
N TYR A 154 -8.48 8.22 17.97
CA TYR A 154 -8.07 9.36 17.16
C TYR A 154 -6.79 10.07 17.61
N ASN A 155 -6.36 9.79 18.83
CA ASN A 155 -5.28 10.54 19.47
C ASN A 155 -3.88 9.94 19.31
N VAL A 156 -3.75 8.66 18.92
CA VAL A 156 -2.45 7.97 18.95
C VAL A 156 -1.51 8.46 17.85
N PHE A 157 -2.04 8.84 16.69
CA PHE A 157 -1.24 9.29 15.55
C PHE A 157 -1.49 10.75 15.13
N SER A 158 -2.28 11.51 15.91
CA SER A 158 -2.58 12.91 15.57
C SER A 158 -1.32 13.77 15.49
N HIS A 159 -0.30 13.45 16.29
CA HIS A 159 1.00 14.13 16.26
C HIS A 159 1.82 13.86 14.99
N LEU A 160 1.52 12.80 14.26
CA LEU A 160 2.19 12.48 12.98
C LEU A 160 1.54 13.20 11.81
N LYS A 161 0.29 13.59 11.92
CA LYS A 161 -0.47 14.14 10.81
C LYS A 161 -0.07 15.57 10.51
N PRO A 162 0.36 15.90 9.28
CA PRO A 162 0.62 17.27 8.88
C PRO A 162 -0.70 18.03 8.72
N THR A 163 -0.66 19.33 8.93
CA THR A 163 -1.80 20.20 8.69
C THR A 163 -2.04 20.38 7.18
N LYS A 164 -3.28 20.68 6.81
CA LYS A 164 -3.65 21.00 5.42
C LYS A 164 -2.77 22.14 4.85
N ALA A 165 -2.50 23.17 5.65
CA ALA A 165 -1.65 24.27 5.23
C ALA A 165 -0.21 23.81 4.92
N GLN A 166 0.36 22.92 5.70
CA GLN A 166 1.69 22.33 5.44
C GLN A 166 1.67 21.51 4.14
N ILE A 167 0.67 20.65 3.96
CA ILE A 167 0.54 19.83 2.74
C ILE A 167 0.42 20.72 1.50
N THR A 168 -0.51 21.67 1.51
CA THR A 168 -0.71 22.60 0.38
C THR A 168 0.57 23.38 0.08
N LYS A 169 1.24 23.89 1.11
CA LYS A 169 2.50 24.62 0.95
C LYS A 169 3.57 23.75 0.29
N VAL A 170 3.83 22.56 0.83
CA VAL A 170 4.88 21.69 0.31
C VAL A 170 4.56 21.18 -1.10
N PHE A 171 3.32 20.86 -1.40
CA PHE A 171 2.92 20.44 -2.75
C PHE A 171 3.08 21.55 -3.79
N ASN A 172 2.72 22.80 -3.44
CA ASN A 172 2.94 23.92 -4.33
C ASN A 172 4.43 24.21 -4.57
N GLN A 173 5.26 24.00 -3.57
CA GLN A 173 6.70 24.24 -3.67
C GLN A 173 7.44 23.13 -4.41
N ILE A 174 7.02 21.85 -4.29
CA ILE A 174 7.71 20.75 -4.97
C ILE A 174 7.31 20.61 -6.44
N ARG A 175 6.07 20.98 -6.82
CA ARG A 175 5.58 20.84 -8.21
C ARG A 175 6.53 21.33 -9.29
N PRO A 176 7.14 22.50 -9.18
CA PRO A 176 8.10 22.95 -10.19
C PRO A 176 9.33 22.05 -10.32
N LEU A 177 9.74 21.36 -9.24
CA LEU A 177 10.90 20.48 -9.25
C LEU A 177 10.57 19.14 -9.92
N LEU A 178 9.30 18.72 -9.93
CA LEU A 178 8.89 17.42 -10.49
C LEU A 178 9.07 17.31 -12.01
N THR A 179 9.27 18.42 -12.69
CA THR A 179 9.60 18.45 -14.13
C THR A 179 11.03 17.96 -14.42
N GLN A 180 11.86 17.83 -13.40
CA GLN A 180 13.27 17.44 -13.53
C GLN A 180 13.48 15.91 -13.55
N VAL A 181 12.45 15.11 -13.30
CA VAL A 181 12.53 13.64 -13.29
C VAL A 181 11.76 13.04 -14.46
N SER A 182 12.18 11.86 -14.90
CA SER A 182 11.61 11.16 -16.05
C SER A 182 10.39 10.29 -15.70
N PHE A 183 10.14 10.05 -14.43
CA PHE A 183 9.03 9.22 -13.95
C PHE A 183 7.87 10.06 -13.41
N PRO A 184 6.63 9.56 -13.45
CA PRO A 184 5.49 10.22 -12.86
C PRO A 184 5.61 10.40 -11.35
N VAL A 185 5.28 11.58 -10.84
CA VAL A 185 5.13 11.82 -9.41
C VAL A 185 3.67 12.13 -9.11
N ILE A 186 3.07 11.29 -8.27
CA ILE A 186 1.66 11.36 -7.92
C ILE A 186 1.56 12.00 -6.53
N LEU A 187 1.16 13.26 -6.51
CA LEU A 187 0.80 13.92 -5.26
C LEU A 187 -0.59 13.44 -4.85
N GLY A 188 -0.70 12.89 -3.66
CA GLY A 188 -1.99 12.53 -3.07
C GLY A 188 -2.95 13.71 -3.22
N LYS A 189 -4.24 13.44 -3.44
CA LYS A 189 -5.24 14.49 -3.72
C LYS A 189 -5.06 15.63 -2.73
N GLU A 190 -5.00 16.84 -3.24
CA GLU A 190 -5.05 18.05 -2.42
C GLU A 190 -6.29 17.92 -1.54
N VAL A 191 -6.04 17.81 -0.25
CA VAL A 191 -7.08 17.53 0.70
C VAL A 191 -7.86 18.81 0.95
N THR A 192 -8.92 19.00 0.19
CA THR A 192 -9.99 19.90 0.63
C THR A 192 -10.71 19.22 1.79
N ASP A 193 -11.28 19.96 2.75
CA ASP A 193 -11.98 19.37 3.89
C ASP A 193 -13.07 18.39 3.43
N LYS A 194 -13.70 18.70 2.31
CA LYS A 194 -14.68 17.85 1.67
C LYS A 194 -14.06 16.55 1.12
N ASN A 195 -12.91 16.63 0.45
CA ASN A 195 -12.22 15.44 -0.08
C ASN A 195 -11.56 14.62 1.02
N TYR A 196 -11.17 15.24 2.12
CA TYR A 196 -10.59 14.55 3.27
C TYR A 196 -11.63 13.71 4.00
N GLN A 197 -12.81 14.27 4.23
CA GLN A 197 -13.93 13.52 4.76
C GLN A 197 -14.42 12.45 3.79
N ASP A 198 -14.39 12.72 2.49
CA ASP A 198 -14.87 11.82 1.44
C ASP A 198 -13.85 10.70 1.10
N THR A 199 -12.56 10.94 1.28
CA THR A 199 -11.50 10.00 0.87
C THR A 199 -10.95 9.18 2.05
N TRP A 200 -10.98 9.71 3.28
CA TRP A 200 -10.24 9.16 4.41
C TRP A 200 -11.01 9.18 5.73
N GLY A 201 -12.09 9.92 5.80
CA GLY A 201 -12.70 10.31 7.08
C GLY A 201 -14.00 9.65 7.37
N GLY A 202 -14.31 8.59 6.81
CA GLY A 202 -15.48 8.07 7.30
C GLY A 202 -16.49 7.54 6.32
N SER A 203 -17.65 7.66 6.61
CA SER A 203 -18.86 7.09 6.05
C SER A 203 -18.98 6.99 4.52
N ARG A 204 -17.99 7.44 3.74
CA ARG A 204 -18.04 7.47 2.28
C ARG A 204 -17.09 6.54 1.53
N CYS A 205 -16.23 5.76 2.18
CA CYS A 205 -15.47 4.70 1.46
C CYS A 205 -16.42 3.76 0.70
N PHE A 206 -17.63 3.62 1.19
CA PHE A 206 -18.67 2.82 0.55
C PHE A 206 -19.71 3.68 -0.21
N LYS A 207 -19.67 4.99 -0.12
CA LYS A 207 -20.68 5.91 -0.71
C LYS A 207 -20.36 6.41 -2.12
N GLY A 208 -19.22 6.02 -2.68
CA GLY A 208 -18.86 6.46 -4.02
C GLY A 208 -19.32 5.49 -5.11
N SER A 209 -19.77 6.00 -6.24
CA SER A 209 -20.02 5.20 -7.44
C SER A 209 -18.77 4.50 -7.98
N GLU A 210 -17.59 4.90 -7.53
CA GLU A 210 -16.29 4.37 -7.97
C GLU A 210 -15.74 3.23 -7.08
N CYS A 211 -16.37 2.94 -5.93
CA CYS A 211 -15.92 1.86 -5.07
C CYS A 211 -16.26 0.49 -5.67
N SER A 212 -15.25 -0.32 -5.95
CA SER A 212 -15.37 -1.67 -6.51
C SER A 212 -15.38 -2.80 -5.47
N ALA A 213 -15.40 -2.45 -4.18
CA ALA A 213 -15.50 -3.43 -3.11
C ALA A 213 -16.72 -4.35 -3.30
N LEU A 214 -16.54 -5.66 -3.09
CA LEU A 214 -17.54 -6.72 -3.31
C LEU A 214 -18.11 -6.81 -4.74
N THR A 215 -17.57 -6.03 -5.69
CA THR A 215 -17.86 -6.23 -7.11
C THR A 215 -16.69 -6.92 -7.81
N THR A 216 -15.47 -6.54 -7.46
CA THR A 216 -14.25 -7.08 -8.07
C THR A 216 -13.22 -7.60 -7.07
N HIS A 217 -13.32 -7.22 -5.80
CA HIS A 217 -12.30 -7.59 -4.80
C HIS A 217 -12.85 -7.69 -3.38
N MET A 218 -12.11 -8.38 -2.54
CA MET A 218 -12.25 -8.43 -1.08
C MET A 218 -10.86 -8.46 -0.45
N PHE A 219 -10.78 -8.20 0.85
CA PHE A 219 -9.54 -8.20 1.62
C PHE A 219 -9.54 -9.31 2.65
N ILE A 220 -8.49 -10.12 2.65
CA ILE A 220 -8.28 -11.19 3.64
C ILE A 220 -7.25 -10.69 4.64
N LEU A 221 -7.63 -10.67 5.91
CA LEU A 221 -6.81 -10.22 7.02
C LEU A 221 -5.90 -11.35 7.53
N PRO A 222 -4.83 -11.01 8.28
CA PRO A 222 -3.90 -12.04 8.80
C PRO A 222 -4.55 -13.08 9.73
N ASP A 223 -5.67 -12.75 10.37
CA ASP A 223 -6.44 -13.65 11.23
C ASP A 223 -7.49 -14.49 10.45
N GLY A 224 -7.48 -14.38 9.13
CA GLY A 224 -8.41 -15.08 8.25
C GLY A 224 -9.76 -14.40 8.07
N LYS A 225 -10.07 -13.34 8.81
CA LYS A 225 -11.28 -12.56 8.55
C LYS A 225 -11.23 -11.93 7.17
N VAL A 226 -12.39 -11.78 6.56
CA VAL A 226 -12.53 -11.14 5.26
C VAL A 226 -13.37 -9.88 5.40
N THR A 227 -12.88 -8.82 4.81
CA THR A 227 -13.54 -7.50 4.83
C THR A 227 -13.66 -6.94 3.40
N VAL A 228 -14.50 -5.94 3.28
CA VAL A 228 -14.75 -5.25 2.00
C VAL A 228 -13.65 -4.28 1.60
N CYS A 229 -12.91 -3.75 2.58
CA CYS A 229 -11.86 -2.75 2.37
C CYS A 229 -10.85 -2.79 3.52
N GLU A 230 -9.59 -2.58 3.21
CA GLU A 230 -8.52 -2.47 4.22
C GLU A 230 -8.75 -1.31 5.20
N GLU A 231 -9.55 -0.33 4.80
CA GLU A 231 -9.90 0.82 5.61
C GLU A 231 -11.05 0.54 6.59
N LEU A 232 -11.79 -0.55 6.46
CA LEU A 232 -13.01 -0.82 7.21
C LEU A 232 -12.92 -2.06 8.12
N TYR A 233 -11.78 -2.71 8.20
CA TYR A 233 -11.65 -4.00 8.88
C TYR A 233 -11.90 -3.98 10.41
N TRP A 234 -11.87 -2.81 11.02
CA TRP A 234 -12.19 -2.63 12.44
C TRP A 234 -13.68 -2.59 12.75
N HIS A 235 -14.49 -2.39 11.75
CA HIS A 235 -15.92 -2.29 11.92
C HIS A 235 -16.57 -3.66 11.67
N PRO A 236 -17.14 -4.31 12.69
CA PRO A 236 -17.71 -5.64 12.56
C PRO A 236 -18.73 -5.79 11.44
N GLN A 237 -19.49 -4.74 11.15
CA GLN A 237 -20.48 -4.73 10.07
C GLN A 237 -19.88 -4.94 8.67
N PHE A 238 -18.58 -4.68 8.48
CA PHE A 238 -17.89 -4.88 7.20
C PHE A 238 -17.09 -6.19 7.14
N ILE A 239 -17.13 -7.02 8.17
CA ILE A 239 -16.58 -8.37 8.14
C ILE A 239 -17.62 -9.29 7.50
N ILE A 240 -17.26 -9.88 6.37
CA ILE A 240 -18.17 -10.69 5.55
C ILE A 240 -18.00 -12.18 5.73
N GLY A 241 -16.94 -12.61 6.42
CA GLY A 241 -16.68 -14.02 6.71
C GLY A 241 -15.28 -14.27 7.24
N ASN A 242 -14.89 -15.56 7.31
CA ASN A 242 -13.57 -15.98 7.75
C ASN A 242 -13.10 -17.20 6.95
N VAL A 243 -11.99 -17.08 6.24
CA VAL A 243 -11.42 -18.17 5.41
C VAL A 243 -10.76 -19.30 6.20
N THR A 244 -10.72 -19.22 7.52
CA THR A 244 -10.29 -20.34 8.37
C THR A 244 -11.43 -21.36 8.61
N THR A 245 -12.68 -20.95 8.37
CA THR A 245 -13.88 -21.76 8.62
C THR A 245 -14.83 -21.84 7.42
N GLN A 246 -14.59 -21.03 6.40
CA GLN A 246 -15.42 -20.93 5.19
C GLN A 246 -14.54 -20.95 3.96
N SER A 247 -15.04 -21.48 2.85
CA SER A 247 -14.41 -21.33 1.53
C SER A 247 -14.54 -19.88 1.03
N LEU A 248 -13.67 -19.48 0.11
CA LEU A 248 -13.77 -18.17 -0.55
C LEU A 248 -15.13 -17.96 -1.20
N LYS A 249 -15.68 -19.00 -1.80
CA LYS A 249 -17.02 -18.96 -2.44
C LYS A 249 -18.12 -18.69 -1.42
N GLU A 250 -18.09 -19.36 -0.26
CA GLU A 250 -19.06 -19.14 0.82
C GLU A 250 -18.94 -17.72 1.37
N VAL A 251 -17.72 -17.21 1.56
CA VAL A 251 -17.51 -15.84 2.03
C VAL A 251 -18.05 -14.83 1.02
N TRP A 252 -17.72 -14.99 -0.27
CA TRP A 252 -18.17 -14.08 -1.34
C TRP A 252 -19.69 -14.01 -1.45
N HIS A 253 -20.37 -15.12 -1.21
CA HIS A 253 -21.84 -15.23 -1.26
C HIS A 253 -22.50 -15.22 0.12
N SER A 254 -21.76 -14.82 1.17
CA SER A 254 -22.34 -14.76 2.50
C SER A 254 -23.51 -13.76 2.56
N PRO A 255 -24.49 -13.98 3.46
CA PRO A 255 -25.60 -13.03 3.64
C PRO A 255 -25.13 -11.60 3.87
N GLN A 256 -24.04 -11.43 4.63
CA GLN A 256 -23.44 -10.12 4.89
C GLN A 256 -22.83 -9.51 3.63
N ALA A 257 -22.11 -10.28 2.81
CA ALA A 257 -21.55 -9.79 1.54
C ALA A 257 -22.65 -9.37 0.58
N LEU A 258 -23.70 -10.20 0.44
CA LEU A 258 -24.84 -9.91 -0.43
C LEU A 258 -25.61 -8.68 0.05
N HIS A 259 -25.82 -8.54 1.36
CA HIS A 259 -26.44 -7.36 1.95
C HIS A 259 -25.64 -6.09 1.62
N LEU A 260 -24.34 -6.08 1.91
CA LEU A 260 -23.49 -4.92 1.63
C LEU A 260 -23.41 -4.59 0.13
N CYS A 261 -23.42 -5.60 -0.72
CA CYS A 261 -23.44 -5.42 -2.18
C CYS A 261 -24.75 -4.81 -2.67
N SER A 262 -25.88 -5.11 -2.00
CA SER A 262 -27.20 -4.60 -2.36
C SER A 262 -27.48 -3.18 -1.85
N LEU A 263 -26.67 -2.70 -0.89
CA LEU A 263 -26.85 -1.34 -0.38
C LEU A 263 -26.52 -0.32 -1.48
N SER A 264 -27.39 0.67 -1.62
CA SER A 264 -27.06 1.84 -2.42
C SER A 264 -25.80 2.48 -1.80
N ARG A 265 -24.84 2.79 -2.63
CA ARG A 265 -23.62 3.47 -2.16
C ARG A 265 -23.86 4.88 -1.61
N GLN A 266 -25.11 5.30 -1.60
CA GLN A 266 -25.60 6.53 -0.98
C GLN A 266 -26.20 6.31 0.43
N ASP A 267 -26.49 5.06 0.80
CA ASP A 267 -27.26 4.70 2.00
C ASP A 267 -26.38 4.22 3.17
N ILE A 268 -25.05 4.29 3.06
CA ILE A 268 -24.12 3.84 4.10
C ILE A 268 -23.47 5.01 4.83
#